data_5630c21406cdc243b13687951df11a16
#
_entry.id   5630c21406cdc243b13687951df11a16
#
_cell.length_a   1.000
_cell.length_b   1.000
_cell.length_c   1.000
_cell.angle_alpha   90.00
_cell.angle_beta   90.00
_cell.angle_gamma   90.00
#
_symmetry.space_group_name_H-M   'P 1'
#
loop_
_entity.id
_entity.type
_entity.pdbx_description
1 polymer ?
#
loop_
_entity_poly.entity_id
_entity_poly.type
_entity_poly.pdbx_seq_one_letter_code
_entity_poly.pdbx_strand_id
1 'polypeptide(L)'
;NGGYIVGNLETIEQYKKRFFSKMPLYLAQLLYIPNFIFYRAFPKLPILKKIYFFLTDGKNRALSKAEAFGRLHFCGFTVVAEQEINNHLWFIARKVKTISTDQHPSYSLLIRLARVGLNGNIIYVYKTRTMYPYSEYLQEYIYNHNLLDNKGKIKDDFRITEWGKIFRKLWLDEMPQPINWLRGELNIVGVRALSQHYFSLYPEDVQKLRIKFKPGLIP
;
A
#
# COMPACT_ATOMS: atom_id res chain seq x y z
N ASN A 1 -16.46 -23.69 -8.14
CA ASN A 1 -15.27 -24.59 -8.18
C ASN A 1 -14.11 -23.92 -7.47
N GLY A 2 -14.09 -23.99 -6.14
CA GLY A 2 -13.06 -23.34 -5.32
C GLY A 2 -11.85 -24.23 -5.10
N GLY A 3 -10.87 -24.21 -6.01
CA GLY A 3 -9.58 -24.84 -5.76
C GLY A 3 -8.84 -24.13 -4.61
N TYR A 4 -8.01 -24.91 -3.90
CA TYR A 4 -7.14 -24.41 -2.84
C TYR A 4 -5.70 -24.37 -3.31
N ILE A 5 -4.96 -23.36 -2.82
CA ILE A 5 -3.51 -23.26 -2.93
C ILE A 5 -2.94 -23.28 -1.53
N VAL A 6 -1.96 -24.13 -1.28
CA VAL A 6 -1.13 -24.13 -0.09
C VAL A 6 0.26 -23.65 -0.50
N GLY A 7 0.83 -22.74 0.27
CA GLY A 7 2.15 -22.20 -0.03
C GLY A 7 2.85 -21.68 1.20
N ASN A 8 4.14 -21.42 1.04
CA ASN A 8 4.91 -20.71 2.05
C ASN A 8 5.85 -19.70 1.39
N LEU A 9 6.24 -18.72 2.16
CA LEU A 9 7.23 -17.72 1.75
C LEU A 9 7.97 -17.15 2.97
N GLU A 10 9.23 -16.75 2.75
CA GLU A 10 9.91 -15.90 3.71
C GLU A 10 9.50 -14.44 3.49
N THR A 11 8.87 -13.83 4.48
CA THR A 11 8.47 -12.42 4.39
C THR A 11 9.66 -11.49 4.61
N ILE A 12 9.47 -10.19 4.26
CA ILE A 12 10.48 -9.14 4.52
C ILE A 12 10.86 -9.08 5.98
N GLU A 13 9.87 -9.18 6.84
CA GLU A 13 10.02 -9.11 8.28
C GLU A 13 10.85 -10.30 8.80
N GLN A 14 10.59 -11.50 8.29
CA GLN A 14 11.33 -12.71 8.62
C GLN A 14 12.74 -12.67 8.06
N TYR A 15 12.91 -12.21 6.81
CA TYR A 15 14.22 -11.98 6.21
C TYR A 15 15.05 -10.99 7.05
N LYS A 16 14.45 -9.87 7.48
CA LYS A 16 15.10 -8.87 8.34
C LYS A 16 15.55 -9.50 9.66
N LYS A 17 14.66 -10.23 10.36
CA LYS A 17 15.02 -10.94 11.60
C LYS A 17 16.22 -11.88 11.38
N ARG A 18 16.17 -12.71 10.34
CA ARG A 18 17.26 -13.62 9.98
C ARG A 18 18.55 -12.90 9.63
N PHE A 19 18.48 -11.76 8.92
CA PHE A 19 19.65 -10.95 8.57
C PHE A 19 20.33 -10.40 9.82
N PHE A 20 19.56 -9.85 10.75
CA PHE A 20 20.05 -9.27 11.98
C PHE A 20 20.56 -10.31 13.00
N SER A 21 20.07 -11.56 12.95
CA SER A 21 20.54 -12.63 13.83
C SER A 21 21.91 -13.21 13.43
N LYS A 22 22.40 -12.94 12.21
CA LYS A 22 23.64 -13.53 11.68
C LYS A 22 24.91 -12.74 12.01
N MET A 23 24.81 -11.53 12.53
CA MET A 23 25.95 -10.65 12.77
C MET A 23 25.68 -9.65 13.89
N PRO A 24 26.71 -8.99 14.46
CA PRO A 24 26.54 -7.95 15.46
C PRO A 24 25.64 -6.82 14.97
N LEU A 25 24.84 -6.23 15.88
CA LEU A 25 23.79 -5.27 15.57
C LEU A 25 24.28 -4.08 14.73
N TYR A 26 25.43 -3.50 15.09
CA TYR A 26 25.98 -2.33 14.38
C TYR A 26 26.34 -2.66 12.91
N LEU A 27 26.91 -3.84 12.68
CA LEU A 27 27.28 -4.30 11.35
C LEU A 27 26.02 -4.64 10.53
N ALA A 28 25.03 -5.29 11.17
CA ALA A 28 23.75 -5.59 10.55
C ALA A 28 23.02 -4.31 10.09
N GLN A 29 23.01 -3.26 10.92
CA GLN A 29 22.42 -1.97 10.56
C GLN A 29 23.14 -1.32 9.36
N LEU A 30 24.46 -1.30 9.37
CA LEU A 30 25.24 -0.72 8.27
C LEU A 30 25.02 -1.45 6.95
N LEU A 31 25.03 -2.77 6.97
CA LEU A 31 24.87 -3.60 5.75
C LEU A 31 23.42 -3.74 5.29
N TYR A 32 22.46 -3.58 6.19
CA TYR A 32 21.04 -3.69 5.83
C TYR A 32 20.56 -2.55 4.93
N ILE A 33 21.10 -1.34 5.11
CA ILE A 33 20.72 -0.18 4.28
C ILE A 33 21.02 -0.42 2.79
N PRO A 34 22.25 -0.73 2.35
CA PRO A 34 22.52 -1.02 0.95
C PRO A 34 21.77 -2.27 0.44
N ASN A 35 21.63 -3.30 1.28
CA ASN A 35 20.82 -4.47 0.97
C ASN A 35 19.35 -4.09 0.71
N PHE A 36 18.76 -3.28 1.58
CA PHE A 36 17.38 -2.78 1.41
C PHE A 36 17.26 -1.95 0.13
N ILE A 37 18.19 -1.05 -0.16
CA ILE A 37 18.16 -0.22 -1.37
C ILE A 37 18.23 -1.12 -2.60
N PHE A 38 19.14 -2.05 -2.67
CA PHE A 38 19.31 -2.95 -3.82
C PHE A 38 18.09 -3.84 -4.05
N TYR A 39 17.63 -4.57 -3.01
CA TYR A 39 16.54 -5.54 -3.18
C TYR A 39 15.13 -4.92 -3.12
N ARG A 40 14.98 -3.68 -2.67
CA ARG A 40 13.68 -3.04 -2.43
C ARG A 40 13.42 -1.78 -3.23
N ALA A 41 14.43 -0.91 -3.37
CA ALA A 41 14.27 0.34 -4.11
C ALA A 41 14.53 0.13 -5.60
N PHE A 42 15.60 -0.53 -5.98
CA PHE A 42 15.98 -0.75 -7.40
C PHE A 42 14.88 -1.37 -8.24
N PRO A 43 14.15 -2.43 -7.80
CA PRO A 43 13.06 -3.00 -8.59
C PRO A 43 11.88 -2.05 -8.85
N LYS A 44 11.79 -0.95 -8.09
CA LYS A 44 10.70 0.04 -8.19
C LYS A 44 11.05 1.27 -9.03
N LEU A 45 12.33 1.47 -9.32
CA LEU A 45 12.80 2.61 -10.09
C LEU A 45 12.88 2.26 -11.58
N PRO A 46 12.35 3.10 -12.51
CA PRO A 46 12.16 2.74 -13.91
C PRO A 46 13.44 2.26 -14.62
N ILE A 47 14.58 2.94 -14.41
CA ILE A 47 15.86 2.61 -15.03
C ILE A 47 16.54 1.45 -14.31
N LEU A 48 16.63 1.54 -12.98
CA LEU A 48 17.34 0.55 -12.15
C LEU A 48 16.62 -0.80 -12.11
N LYS A 49 15.31 -0.82 -12.34
CA LYS A 49 14.52 -2.05 -12.48
C LYS A 49 15.10 -3.01 -13.55
N LYS A 50 15.47 -2.49 -14.72
CA LYS A 50 16.02 -3.33 -15.80
C LYS A 50 17.35 -3.96 -15.37
N ILE A 51 18.25 -3.16 -14.79
CA ILE A 51 19.55 -3.63 -14.29
C ILE A 51 19.36 -4.67 -13.17
N TYR A 52 18.47 -4.39 -12.22
CA TYR A 52 18.17 -5.31 -11.11
C TYR A 52 17.72 -6.68 -11.62
N PHE A 53 16.74 -6.73 -12.51
CA PHE A 53 16.23 -8.00 -13.02
C PHE A 53 17.24 -8.74 -13.91
N PHE A 54 18.08 -8.02 -14.63
CA PHE A 54 19.19 -8.61 -15.40
C PHE A 54 20.22 -9.28 -14.46
N LEU A 55 20.58 -8.64 -13.34
CA LEU A 55 21.57 -9.16 -12.39
C LEU A 55 21.04 -10.28 -11.49
N THR A 56 19.75 -10.26 -11.18
CA THR A 56 19.18 -11.18 -10.17
C THR A 56 18.26 -12.25 -10.74
N ASP A 57 17.89 -12.19 -12.01
CA ASP A 57 16.84 -13.01 -12.63
C ASP A 57 15.51 -13.00 -11.83
N GLY A 58 15.30 -11.93 -11.05
CA GLY A 58 14.17 -11.84 -10.12
C GLY A 58 14.27 -12.76 -8.90
N LYS A 59 15.38 -13.46 -8.70
CA LYS A 59 15.62 -14.30 -7.53
C LYS A 59 15.84 -13.47 -6.26
N ASN A 60 15.67 -14.11 -5.10
CA ASN A 60 15.87 -13.51 -3.76
C ASN A 60 14.98 -12.29 -3.45
N ARG A 61 13.85 -12.17 -4.15
CA ARG A 61 12.87 -11.13 -3.89
C ARG A 61 11.95 -11.56 -2.75
N ALA A 62 12.28 -11.17 -1.53
CA ALA A 62 11.36 -11.34 -0.41
C ALA A 62 10.15 -10.39 -0.56
N LEU A 63 8.94 -10.86 -0.39
CA LEU A 63 7.71 -10.07 -0.42
C LEU A 63 7.26 -9.76 1.01
N SER A 64 6.58 -8.64 1.22
CA SER A 64 5.84 -8.47 2.47
C SER A 64 4.62 -9.39 2.48
N LYS A 65 4.13 -9.72 3.67
CA LYS A 65 2.85 -10.42 3.84
C LYS A 65 1.74 -9.71 3.06
N ALA A 66 1.67 -8.38 3.17
CA ALA A 66 0.68 -7.57 2.47
C ALA A 66 0.78 -7.68 0.94
N GLU A 67 1.98 -7.64 0.37
CA GLU A 67 2.15 -7.80 -1.08
C GLU A 67 1.80 -9.21 -1.53
N ALA A 68 2.21 -10.23 -0.80
CA ALA A 68 1.92 -11.63 -1.14
C ALA A 68 0.40 -11.89 -1.12
N PHE A 69 -0.27 -11.55 -0.03
CA PHE A 69 -1.71 -11.74 0.11
C PHE A 69 -2.51 -10.85 -0.84
N GLY A 70 -2.07 -9.61 -1.04
CA GLY A 70 -2.68 -8.71 -2.02
C GLY A 70 -2.65 -9.28 -3.45
N ARG A 71 -1.54 -9.91 -3.86
CA ARG A 71 -1.44 -10.61 -5.15
C ARG A 71 -2.38 -11.80 -5.25
N LEU A 72 -2.54 -12.58 -4.17
CA LEU A 72 -3.52 -13.67 -4.12
C LEU A 72 -4.94 -13.14 -4.30
N HIS A 73 -5.31 -12.08 -3.56
CA HIS A 73 -6.62 -11.44 -3.68
C HIS A 73 -6.84 -10.83 -5.07
N PHE A 74 -5.83 -10.19 -5.65
CA PHE A 74 -5.88 -9.70 -7.03
C PHE A 74 -6.18 -10.83 -8.03
N CYS A 75 -5.57 -12.00 -7.83
CA CYS A 75 -5.82 -13.21 -8.64
C CYS A 75 -7.15 -13.89 -8.29
N GLY A 76 -7.96 -13.33 -7.38
CA GLY A 76 -9.28 -13.87 -6.99
C GLY A 76 -9.22 -15.00 -5.96
N PHE A 77 -8.11 -15.14 -5.23
CA PHE A 77 -8.01 -16.04 -4.07
C PHE A 77 -8.27 -15.24 -2.78
N THR A 78 -8.85 -15.89 -1.79
CA THR A 78 -8.97 -15.37 -0.43
C THR A 78 -8.16 -16.26 0.50
N VAL A 79 -7.32 -15.66 1.33
CA VAL A 79 -6.56 -16.36 2.35
C VAL A 79 -7.53 -16.80 3.45
N VAL A 80 -7.59 -18.10 3.72
CA VAL A 80 -8.51 -18.71 4.71
C VAL A 80 -7.80 -19.13 5.98
N ALA A 81 -6.49 -19.41 5.91
CA ALA A 81 -5.66 -19.70 7.07
C ALA A 81 -4.21 -19.25 6.82
N GLU A 82 -3.54 -18.84 7.88
CA GLU A 82 -2.13 -18.51 7.89
C GLU A 82 -1.48 -18.88 9.21
N GLN A 83 -0.20 -19.25 9.16
CA GLN A 83 0.60 -19.57 10.33
C GLN A 83 2.08 -19.31 10.06
N GLU A 84 2.82 -18.81 11.04
CA GLU A 84 4.28 -18.76 10.99
C GLU A 84 4.88 -20.06 11.55
N ILE A 85 5.65 -20.77 10.71
CA ILE A 85 6.34 -22.00 11.09
C ILE A 85 7.78 -21.91 10.57
N ASN A 86 8.76 -22.14 11.46
CA ASN A 86 10.19 -22.14 11.10
C ASN A 86 10.64 -20.91 10.30
N ASN A 87 10.22 -19.73 10.74
CA ASN A 87 10.53 -18.45 10.10
C ASN A 87 10.04 -18.33 8.63
N HIS A 88 8.98 -19.06 8.28
CA HIS A 88 8.23 -18.94 7.02
C HIS A 88 6.77 -18.71 7.32
N LEU A 89 6.14 -17.85 6.53
CA LEU A 89 4.69 -17.65 6.53
C LEU A 89 4.05 -18.72 5.63
N TRP A 90 3.34 -19.66 6.25
CA TRP A 90 2.50 -20.63 5.58
C TRP A 90 1.10 -20.08 5.41
N PHE A 91 0.47 -20.37 4.30
CA PHE A 91 -0.90 -19.93 4.05
C PHE A 91 -1.68 -20.96 3.24
N ILE A 92 -2.99 -20.94 3.42
CA ILE A 92 -3.97 -21.63 2.60
C ILE A 92 -4.88 -20.57 1.99
N ALA A 93 -5.01 -20.57 0.67
CA ALA A 93 -5.88 -19.64 -0.04
C ALA A 93 -6.88 -20.42 -0.92
N ARG A 94 -8.13 -19.94 -0.94
CA ARG A 94 -9.23 -20.52 -1.71
C ARG A 94 -9.59 -19.62 -2.88
N LYS A 95 -9.78 -20.18 -4.07
CA LYS A 95 -10.30 -19.46 -5.24
C LYS A 95 -11.78 -19.15 -5.04
N VAL A 96 -12.13 -17.85 -4.98
CA VAL A 96 -13.51 -17.40 -4.72
C VAL A 96 -14.04 -16.45 -5.79
N LYS A 97 -13.16 -15.74 -6.51
CA LYS A 97 -13.54 -14.73 -7.51
C LYS A 97 -12.72 -14.94 -8.81
N THR A 98 -13.14 -14.31 -9.88
CA THR A 98 -12.31 -14.15 -11.09
C THR A 98 -11.12 -13.22 -10.80
N ILE A 99 -10.13 -13.21 -11.68
CA ILE A 99 -9.00 -12.27 -11.60
C ILE A 99 -9.55 -10.85 -11.69
N SER A 100 -8.96 -9.93 -10.93
CA SER A 100 -9.29 -8.50 -11.01
C SER A 100 -9.09 -7.98 -12.44
N THR A 101 -10.03 -7.21 -12.93
CA THR A 101 -9.94 -6.54 -14.23
C THR A 101 -9.03 -5.31 -14.23
N ASP A 102 -8.47 -4.94 -13.08
CA ASP A 102 -7.54 -3.83 -12.97
C ASP A 102 -6.25 -4.13 -13.73
N GLN A 103 -6.06 -3.46 -14.87
CA GLN A 103 -4.89 -3.63 -15.72
C GLN A 103 -3.65 -2.89 -15.18
N HIS A 104 -3.84 -2.02 -14.21
CA HIS A 104 -2.78 -1.17 -13.65
C HIS A 104 -2.71 -1.26 -12.13
N PRO A 105 -2.50 -2.47 -11.55
CA PRO A 105 -2.34 -2.60 -10.13
C PRO A 105 -1.19 -1.73 -9.67
N SER A 106 -1.46 -0.97 -8.61
CA SER A 106 -0.59 0.09 -8.19
C SER A 106 0.71 -0.44 -7.58
N TYR A 107 1.82 -0.24 -8.27
CA TYR A 107 3.16 -0.67 -7.84
C TYR A 107 4.16 0.49 -7.65
N SER A 108 3.90 1.66 -8.25
CA SER A 108 4.81 2.80 -8.23
C SER A 108 4.90 3.47 -6.84
N LEU A 109 5.98 4.21 -6.61
CA LEU A 109 6.17 5.02 -5.41
C LEU A 109 5.16 6.18 -5.35
N LEU A 110 4.85 6.77 -6.49
CA LEU A 110 3.84 7.82 -6.62
C LEU A 110 2.50 7.17 -6.98
N ILE A 111 1.47 7.48 -6.21
CA ILE A 111 0.09 7.01 -6.43
C ILE A 111 -0.83 8.18 -6.73
N ARG A 112 -1.90 7.88 -7.45
CA ARG A 112 -2.99 8.83 -7.75
C ARG A 112 -4.28 8.29 -7.13
N LEU A 113 -4.92 9.11 -6.31
CA LEU A 113 -6.16 8.75 -5.63
C LEU A 113 -7.32 9.56 -6.19
N ALA A 114 -8.34 8.88 -6.71
CA ALA A 114 -9.56 9.53 -7.17
C ALA A 114 -10.27 10.22 -5.99
N ARG A 115 -10.59 11.49 -6.15
CA ARG A 115 -11.21 12.34 -5.12
C ARG A 115 -12.28 13.22 -5.76
N VAL A 116 -13.29 13.58 -4.97
CA VAL A 116 -14.31 14.54 -5.38
C VAL A 116 -13.73 15.96 -5.29
N GLY A 117 -13.73 16.66 -6.40
CA GLY A 117 -13.29 18.05 -6.55
C GLY A 117 -14.43 19.04 -6.76
N LEU A 118 -14.10 20.18 -7.35
CA LEU A 118 -15.05 21.24 -7.68
C LEU A 118 -16.17 20.71 -8.60
N ASN A 119 -17.40 21.12 -8.34
CA ASN A 119 -18.62 20.71 -9.08
C ASN A 119 -18.84 19.18 -9.13
N GLY A 120 -18.27 18.44 -8.18
CA GLY A 120 -18.36 16.97 -8.15
C GLY A 120 -17.45 16.24 -9.15
N ASN A 121 -16.61 16.95 -9.90
CA ASN A 121 -15.68 16.36 -10.84
C ASN A 121 -14.64 15.50 -10.11
N ILE A 122 -14.22 14.40 -10.73
CA ILE A 122 -13.17 13.55 -10.15
C ILE A 122 -11.81 14.12 -10.49
N ILE A 123 -11.04 14.43 -9.46
CA ILE A 123 -9.64 14.81 -9.55
C ILE A 123 -8.75 13.67 -9.04
N TYR A 124 -7.50 13.61 -9.49
CA TYR A 124 -6.53 12.59 -9.07
C TYR A 124 -5.45 13.20 -8.20
N VAL A 125 -5.62 13.07 -6.89
CA VAL A 125 -4.69 13.62 -5.90
C VAL A 125 -3.43 12.74 -5.81
N TYR A 126 -2.27 13.36 -5.99
CA TYR A 126 -0.98 12.68 -5.92
C TYR A 126 -0.53 12.48 -4.47
N LYS A 127 -0.03 11.28 -4.17
CA LYS A 127 0.57 10.94 -2.88
C LYS A 127 1.76 10.01 -3.04
N THR A 128 2.68 10.06 -2.10
CA THR A 128 3.71 9.02 -1.96
C THR A 128 3.08 7.77 -1.37
N ARG A 129 3.40 6.60 -1.93
CA ARG A 129 2.93 5.32 -1.43
C ARG A 129 3.53 5.03 -0.06
N THR A 130 2.70 4.84 0.93
CA THR A 130 3.07 4.45 2.29
C THR A 130 2.65 3.03 2.66
N MET A 131 1.94 2.35 1.76
CA MET A 131 1.53 0.95 1.90
C MET A 131 2.29 0.07 0.91
N TYR A 132 2.40 -1.22 1.22
CA TYR A 132 2.94 -2.21 0.30
C TYR A 132 2.11 -2.30 -0.99
N PRO A 133 2.72 -2.66 -2.13
CA PRO A 133 1.97 -2.90 -3.37
C PRO A 133 0.86 -3.95 -3.18
N TYR A 134 -0.20 -3.84 -3.95
CA TYR A 134 -1.39 -4.71 -3.88
C TYR A 134 -2.19 -4.66 -2.57
N SER A 135 -1.84 -3.79 -1.62
CA SER A 135 -2.54 -3.66 -0.35
C SER A 135 -3.98 -3.16 -0.49
N GLU A 136 -4.32 -2.52 -1.60
CA GLU A 136 -5.67 -2.09 -1.96
C GLU A 136 -6.67 -3.24 -2.04
N TYR A 137 -6.22 -4.44 -2.42
CA TYR A 137 -7.07 -5.63 -2.53
C TYR A 137 -7.32 -6.34 -1.19
N LEU A 138 -6.66 -5.90 -0.12
CA LEU A 138 -6.76 -6.49 1.22
C LEU A 138 -7.75 -5.77 2.15
N GLN A 139 -8.50 -4.78 1.66
CA GLN A 139 -9.37 -3.99 2.54
C GLN A 139 -10.39 -4.85 3.28
N GLU A 140 -11.09 -5.73 2.55
CA GLU A 140 -12.08 -6.65 3.11
C GLU A 140 -11.43 -7.67 4.05
N TYR A 141 -10.29 -8.26 3.66
CA TYR A 141 -9.54 -9.21 4.48
C TYR A 141 -9.16 -8.62 5.84
N ILE A 142 -8.61 -7.40 5.85
CA ILE A 142 -8.18 -6.75 7.08
C ILE A 142 -9.36 -6.35 7.94
N TYR A 143 -10.42 -5.83 7.34
CA TYR A 143 -11.63 -5.48 8.07
C TYR A 143 -12.22 -6.68 8.82
N ASN A 144 -12.17 -7.87 8.23
CA ASN A 144 -12.69 -9.11 8.82
C ASN A 144 -11.75 -9.72 9.88
N HIS A 145 -10.45 -9.42 9.85
CA HIS A 145 -9.45 -10.03 10.73
C HIS A 145 -8.90 -9.10 11.82
N ASN A 146 -8.98 -7.79 11.60
CA ASN A 146 -8.45 -6.80 12.53
C ASN A 146 -9.59 -6.02 13.19
N LEU A 147 -9.52 -5.90 14.51
CA LEU A 147 -10.42 -5.02 15.24
C LEU A 147 -10.08 -3.56 14.92
N LEU A 148 -11.11 -2.73 14.84
CA LEU A 148 -10.95 -1.28 14.77
C LEU A 148 -10.49 -0.75 16.14
N ASP A 149 -9.63 0.25 16.14
CA ASP A 149 -9.29 1.01 17.34
C ASP A 149 -10.48 1.90 17.78
N ASN A 150 -10.38 2.54 18.96
CA ASN A 150 -11.40 3.44 19.48
C ASN A 150 -11.70 4.67 18.57
N LYS A 151 -10.88 4.91 17.54
CA LYS A 151 -11.04 5.98 16.55
C LYS A 151 -11.55 5.46 15.20
N GLY A 152 -11.98 4.20 15.12
CA GLY A 152 -12.44 3.55 13.90
C GLY A 152 -11.32 3.27 12.87
N LYS A 153 -10.06 3.31 13.27
CA LYS A 153 -8.92 2.92 12.42
C LYS A 153 -8.58 1.45 12.63
N ILE A 154 -8.04 0.83 11.62
CA ILE A 154 -7.58 -0.55 11.69
C ILE A 154 -6.36 -0.61 12.62
N LYS A 155 -6.45 -1.42 13.67
CA LYS A 155 -5.35 -1.65 14.60
C LYS A 155 -4.27 -2.49 13.90
N ASP A 156 -3.00 -2.09 14.06
CA ASP A 156 -1.83 -2.81 13.54
C ASP A 156 -1.92 -3.20 12.05
N ASP A 157 -2.30 -2.21 11.20
CA ASP A 157 -2.43 -2.42 9.77
C ASP A 157 -1.08 -2.81 9.13
N PHE A 158 -0.87 -4.11 8.91
CA PHE A 158 0.35 -4.67 8.33
C PHE A 158 0.61 -4.27 6.86
N ARG A 159 -0.36 -3.58 6.23
CA ARG A 159 -0.18 -3.03 4.88
C ARG A 159 0.73 -1.80 4.88
N ILE A 160 0.85 -1.12 6.01
CA ILE A 160 1.64 0.11 6.13
C ILE A 160 3.12 -0.27 6.28
N THR A 161 3.97 0.30 5.42
CA THR A 161 5.41 0.09 5.51
C THR A 161 6.00 0.81 6.74
N GLU A 162 7.15 0.34 7.26
CA GLU A 162 7.82 1.01 8.40
C GLU A 162 8.10 2.49 8.12
N TRP A 163 8.67 2.80 6.95
CA TRP A 163 8.88 4.17 6.51
C TRP A 163 7.57 4.91 6.24
N GLY A 164 6.52 4.20 5.82
CA GLY A 164 5.20 4.75 5.60
C GLY A 164 4.55 5.29 6.88
N LYS A 165 4.80 4.64 8.02
CA LYS A 165 4.36 5.15 9.33
C LYS A 165 4.99 6.51 9.63
N ILE A 166 6.31 6.65 9.36
CA ILE A 166 7.04 7.91 9.55
C ILE A 166 6.53 8.99 8.59
N PHE A 167 6.37 8.65 7.30
CA PHE A 167 5.89 9.58 6.29
C PHE A 167 4.51 10.13 6.61
N ARG A 168 3.57 9.28 7.06
CA ARG A 168 2.23 9.70 7.49
C ARG A 168 2.27 10.59 8.73
N LYS A 169 3.15 10.26 9.70
CA LYS A 169 3.31 11.07 10.93
C LYS A 169 3.83 12.47 10.62
N LEU A 170 4.71 12.61 9.64
CA LEU A 170 5.33 13.87 9.22
C LEU A 170 4.64 14.52 8.00
N TRP A 171 3.51 13.97 7.52
CA TRP A 171 2.75 14.43 6.35
C TRP A 171 3.55 14.43 5.03
N LEU A 172 4.69 13.74 5.00
CA LEU A 172 5.56 13.64 3.82
C LEU A 172 4.91 12.84 2.67
N ASP A 173 3.91 12.01 2.98
CA ASP A 173 3.14 11.31 1.94
C ASP A 173 2.31 12.26 1.08
N GLU A 174 2.02 13.45 1.56
CA GLU A 174 1.27 14.49 0.83
C GLU A 174 2.17 15.47 0.03
N MET A 175 3.49 15.37 0.16
CA MET A 175 4.44 16.23 -0.56
C MET A 175 4.25 16.29 -2.10
N PRO A 176 3.71 15.29 -2.80
CA PRO A 176 3.41 15.40 -4.23
C PRO A 176 2.18 16.26 -4.57
N GLN A 177 1.32 16.61 -3.60
CA GLN A 177 0.07 17.35 -3.86
C GLN A 177 0.26 18.78 -4.43
N PRO A 178 1.37 19.52 -4.21
CA PRO A 178 1.63 20.76 -4.92
C PRO A 178 1.48 20.66 -6.45
N ILE A 179 1.70 19.47 -7.02
CA ILE A 179 1.41 19.21 -8.44
C ILE A 179 -0.07 19.45 -8.76
N ASN A 180 -0.98 19.05 -7.88
CA ASN A 180 -2.42 19.27 -8.05
C ASN A 180 -2.78 20.77 -7.91
N TRP A 181 -2.10 21.49 -7.02
CA TRP A 181 -2.27 22.92 -6.90
C TRP A 181 -1.81 23.66 -8.17
N LEU A 182 -0.63 23.34 -8.69
CA LEU A 182 -0.13 23.91 -9.96
C LEU A 182 -1.05 23.61 -11.15
N ARG A 183 -1.76 22.46 -11.11
CA ARG A 183 -2.79 22.10 -12.12
C ARG A 183 -4.13 22.80 -11.90
N GLY A 184 -4.28 23.58 -10.84
CA GLY A 184 -5.54 24.23 -10.47
C GLY A 184 -6.63 23.29 -9.98
N GLU A 185 -6.28 22.05 -9.62
CA GLU A 185 -7.21 21.04 -9.11
C GLU A 185 -7.48 21.20 -7.60
N LEU A 186 -6.50 21.72 -6.85
CA LEU A 186 -6.57 22.02 -5.42
C LEU A 186 -6.25 23.49 -5.15
N ASN A 187 -6.81 24.03 -4.05
CA ASN A 187 -6.36 25.28 -3.43
C ASN A 187 -5.27 24.98 -2.38
N ILE A 188 -4.58 26.01 -1.89
CA ILE A 188 -3.64 25.87 -0.77
C ILE A 188 -4.42 25.53 0.51
N VAL A 189 -5.48 26.28 0.80
CA VAL A 189 -6.36 26.06 1.95
C VAL A 189 -7.77 25.73 1.44
N GLY A 190 -8.44 24.76 2.07
CA GLY A 190 -9.81 24.38 1.69
C GLY A 190 -10.24 23.07 2.32
N VAL A 191 -11.47 22.63 2.04
CA VAL A 191 -11.98 21.35 2.55
C VAL A 191 -11.15 20.17 2.02
N ARG A 192 -10.97 19.16 2.85
CA ARG A 192 -10.22 17.94 2.45
C ARG A 192 -10.88 17.24 1.25
N ALA A 193 -10.08 16.87 0.25
CA ALA A 193 -10.53 16.08 -0.89
C ALA A 193 -10.90 14.65 -0.46
N LEU A 194 -12.18 14.29 -0.54
CA LEU A 194 -12.72 13.00 -0.10
C LEU A 194 -12.78 11.99 -1.25
N SER A 195 -12.68 10.68 -0.93
CA SER A 195 -13.06 9.64 -1.88
C SER A 195 -14.59 9.67 -2.12
N GLN A 196 -15.05 9.13 -3.24
CA GLN A 196 -16.49 9.03 -3.52
C GLN A 196 -17.26 8.34 -2.40
N HIS A 197 -16.70 7.25 -1.84
CA HIS A 197 -17.30 6.53 -0.73
C HIS A 197 -17.46 7.41 0.51
N TYR A 198 -16.38 8.08 0.97
CA TYR A 198 -16.51 8.98 2.13
C TYR A 198 -17.37 10.20 1.85
N PHE A 199 -17.38 10.69 0.62
CA PHE A 199 -18.25 11.78 0.21
C PHE A 199 -19.73 11.40 0.30
N SER A 200 -20.11 10.19 -0.14
CA SER A 200 -21.50 9.71 -0.08
C SER A 200 -22.03 9.45 1.34
N LEU A 201 -21.16 9.39 2.34
CA LEU A 201 -21.58 9.25 3.75
C LEU A 201 -22.04 10.57 4.38
N TYR A 202 -21.80 11.72 3.73
CA TYR A 202 -22.28 13.01 4.21
C TYR A 202 -23.74 13.23 3.83
N PRO A 203 -24.52 14.02 4.62
CA PRO A 203 -25.83 14.50 4.24
C PRO A 203 -25.81 15.27 2.90
N GLU A 204 -26.90 15.23 2.16
CA GLU A 204 -26.95 15.81 0.80
C GLU A 204 -26.66 17.32 0.75
N ASP A 205 -27.12 18.08 1.76
CA ASP A 205 -26.87 19.51 1.88
C ASP A 205 -25.36 19.79 2.04
N VAL A 206 -24.67 18.98 2.85
CA VAL A 206 -23.22 19.06 3.02
C VAL A 206 -22.49 18.67 1.75
N GLN A 207 -22.93 17.61 1.04
CA GLN A 207 -22.38 17.23 -0.26
C GLN A 207 -22.49 18.38 -1.27
N LYS A 208 -23.69 18.98 -1.40
CA LYS A 208 -23.95 20.13 -2.28
C LYS A 208 -23.11 21.36 -1.94
N LEU A 209 -22.85 21.59 -0.64
CA LEU A 209 -21.97 22.69 -0.19
C LEU A 209 -20.53 22.41 -0.54
N ARG A 210 -20.02 21.20 -0.28
CA ARG A 210 -18.62 20.84 -0.48
C ARG A 210 -18.16 20.94 -1.93
N ILE A 211 -19.00 20.59 -2.89
CA ILE A 211 -18.66 20.64 -4.32
C ILE A 211 -18.62 22.06 -4.90
N LYS A 212 -19.14 23.07 -4.17
CA LYS A 212 -19.05 24.48 -4.61
C LYS A 212 -17.63 25.05 -4.50
N PHE A 213 -16.74 24.40 -3.78
CA PHE A 213 -15.39 24.87 -3.52
C PHE A 213 -14.35 23.84 -3.99
N LYS A 214 -13.21 24.33 -4.48
CA LYS A 214 -12.04 23.46 -4.70
C LYS A 214 -11.53 22.95 -3.36
N PRO A 215 -11.23 21.65 -3.25
CA PRO A 215 -10.55 21.12 -2.07
C PRO A 215 -9.19 21.78 -1.86
N GLY A 216 -8.70 21.76 -0.60
CA GLY A 216 -7.41 22.30 -0.22
C GLY A 216 -6.35 21.23 0.01
N LEU A 217 -5.08 21.68 -0.08
CA LEU A 217 -3.90 20.93 0.39
C LEU A 217 -3.92 20.83 1.92
N ILE A 218 -4.21 21.98 2.56
CA ILE A 218 -4.33 22.12 4.01
C ILE A 218 -5.83 22.25 4.31
N PRO A 219 -6.43 21.23 4.95
CA PRO A 219 -7.85 21.23 5.29
C PRO A 219 -8.14 22.00 6.58
#